data_df7dd137a8d18b4080f996a4556cde05
#
_entry.id   df7dd137a8d18b4080f996a4556cde05
#
_cell.length_a   1.000
_cell.length_b   1.000
_cell.length_c   1.000
_cell.angle_alpha   90.00
_cell.angle_beta   90.00
_cell.angle_gamma   90.00
#
_symmetry.space_group_name_H-M   'P 1'
#
loop_
_entity.id
_entity.type
_entity.pdbx_description
1 polymer ?
#
loop_
_entity_poly.entity_id
_entity_poly.type
_entity_poly.pdbx_seq_one_letter_code
_entity_poly.pdbx_strand_id
1 'polypeptide(L)'
;PAALLYAQMLQGCLREYAGLEVPFTRGKPRAGDAVLTVDTALPQNRYTLSIMPECITLKAGSDEALCNGVQTLCQYIEQHGAVLPALEIEDWPDLANRGYYQDCSRGRVPKLDYLKQVADILCRYKINQWQLYIEHTYLFRDLSEAWREDTPLTAQEIMELDDYCAARHIELVPSLSTFGHMYRILSTKTCCDLCELPDSEKIPFSYTYAGNHHTLNVSNPDALGFVKGLIDEYRPLFRSSK
;
A
#
# COMPACT_ATOMS: atom_id res chain seq x y z
N PRO A 1 11.55 17.43 1.02
CA PRO A 1 11.52 16.27 0.10
C PRO A 1 10.10 15.93 -0.34
N ALA A 2 9.11 15.87 0.57
CA ALA A 2 7.73 15.52 0.24
C ALA A 2 7.09 16.47 -0.80
N ALA A 3 7.24 17.78 -0.65
CA ALA A 3 6.69 18.76 -1.59
C ALA A 3 7.17 18.58 -3.04
N LEU A 4 8.38 18.02 -3.26
CA LEU A 4 8.87 17.72 -4.60
C LEU A 4 8.07 16.57 -5.24
N LEU A 5 7.80 15.51 -4.49
CA LEU A 5 6.98 14.38 -4.99
C LEU A 5 5.58 14.85 -5.40
N TYR A 6 4.95 15.70 -4.58
CA TYR A 6 3.60 16.20 -4.88
C TYR A 6 3.59 17.13 -6.09
N ALA A 7 4.62 17.96 -6.25
CA ALA A 7 4.79 18.77 -7.46
C ALA A 7 4.99 17.88 -8.71
N GLN A 8 5.74 16.78 -8.59
CA GLN A 8 5.92 15.81 -9.68
C GLN A 8 4.61 15.07 -10.01
N MET A 9 3.82 14.69 -9.00
CA MET A 9 2.49 14.10 -9.21
C MET A 9 1.58 15.06 -9.98
N LEU A 10 1.53 16.32 -9.58
CA LEU A 10 0.73 17.34 -10.27
C LEU A 10 1.24 17.59 -11.69
N GLN A 11 2.56 17.67 -11.89
CA GLN A 11 3.17 17.83 -13.22
C GLN A 11 2.82 16.66 -14.15
N GLY A 12 2.88 15.42 -13.64
CA GLY A 12 2.47 14.22 -14.38
C GLY A 12 1.00 14.31 -14.82
N CYS A 13 0.13 14.70 -13.90
CA CYS A 13 -1.29 14.88 -14.14
C CYS A 13 -1.56 15.97 -15.20
N LEU A 14 -0.92 17.12 -15.10
CA LEU A 14 -1.04 18.21 -16.08
C LEU A 14 -0.58 17.80 -17.48
N ARG A 15 0.51 17.01 -17.55
CA ARG A 15 0.99 16.46 -18.81
C ARG A 15 -0.02 15.50 -19.43
N GLU A 16 -0.53 14.57 -18.64
CA GLU A 16 -1.40 13.49 -19.10
C GLU A 16 -2.77 14.00 -19.54
N TYR A 17 -3.42 14.84 -18.72
CA TYR A 17 -4.83 15.21 -18.91
C TYR A 17 -5.04 16.60 -19.51
N ALA A 18 -4.05 17.49 -19.35
CA ALA A 18 -4.14 18.84 -19.91
C ALA A 18 -3.17 19.11 -21.06
N GLY A 19 -2.23 18.20 -21.33
CA GLY A 19 -1.20 18.39 -22.36
C GLY A 19 -0.20 19.51 -22.03
N LEU A 20 -0.05 19.88 -20.75
CA LEU A 20 0.77 21.00 -20.29
C LEU A 20 2.07 20.52 -19.66
N GLU A 21 3.21 21.03 -20.13
CA GLU A 21 4.51 20.88 -19.50
C GLU A 21 4.77 22.12 -18.63
N VAL A 22 4.67 21.95 -17.30
CA VAL A 22 4.80 23.03 -16.33
C VAL A 22 6.05 22.81 -15.47
N PRO A 23 7.02 23.74 -15.44
CA PRO A 23 8.16 23.65 -14.54
C PRO A 23 7.71 23.90 -13.09
N PHE A 24 8.41 23.30 -12.12
CA PHE A 24 8.23 23.64 -10.72
C PHE A 24 9.48 24.33 -10.18
N THR A 25 9.25 25.31 -9.30
CA THR A 25 10.31 26.10 -8.68
C THR A 25 10.02 26.33 -7.20
N ARG A 26 11.00 26.79 -6.47
CA ARG A 26 10.81 27.31 -5.11
C ARG A 26 10.96 28.82 -5.15
N GLY A 27 10.06 29.56 -4.51
CA GLY A 27 10.16 30.99 -4.45
C GLY A 27 8.84 31.71 -4.19
N LYS A 28 8.80 32.99 -4.50
CA LYS A 28 7.57 33.79 -4.40
C LYS A 28 6.64 33.42 -5.56
N PRO A 29 5.34 33.16 -5.28
CA PRO A 29 4.35 32.91 -6.32
C PRO A 29 4.21 34.06 -7.31
N ARG A 30 3.89 33.73 -8.55
CA ARG A 30 3.57 34.68 -9.63
C ARG A 30 2.14 34.39 -10.12
N ALA A 31 1.59 35.33 -10.86
CA ALA A 31 0.32 35.10 -11.54
C ALA A 31 0.43 33.90 -12.49
N GLY A 32 -0.55 33.01 -12.46
CA GLY A 32 -0.58 31.77 -13.24
C GLY A 32 0.08 30.56 -12.56
N ASP A 33 0.71 30.72 -11.40
CA ASP A 33 1.31 29.61 -10.68
C ASP A 33 0.26 28.73 -9.96
N ALA A 34 0.58 27.44 -9.82
CA ALA A 34 -0.04 26.54 -8.84
C ALA A 34 0.85 26.48 -7.58
N VAL A 35 0.32 26.94 -6.46
CA VAL A 35 1.05 27.07 -5.19
C VAL A 35 0.66 25.96 -4.23
N LEU A 36 1.64 25.15 -3.81
CA LEU A 36 1.48 24.08 -2.83
C LEU A 36 2.15 24.49 -1.51
N THR A 37 1.40 24.55 -0.40
CA THR A 37 1.93 25.04 0.87
C THR A 37 1.39 24.24 2.05
N VAL A 38 2.27 23.87 2.99
CA VAL A 38 1.86 23.41 4.32
C VAL A 38 1.68 24.65 5.20
N ASP A 39 0.49 24.78 5.79
CA ASP A 39 0.11 25.84 6.71
C ASP A 39 -0.31 25.22 8.05
N THR A 40 0.57 25.26 9.02
CA THR A 40 0.36 24.65 10.35
C THR A 40 -0.73 25.34 11.18
N ALA A 41 -1.31 26.45 10.71
CA ALA A 41 -2.49 27.06 11.31
C ALA A 41 -3.77 26.28 10.98
N LEU A 42 -3.78 25.46 9.91
CA LEU A 42 -4.87 24.56 9.59
C LEU A 42 -4.81 23.28 10.43
N PRO A 43 -5.96 22.63 10.72
CA PRO A 43 -5.98 21.29 11.29
C PRO A 43 -5.15 20.30 10.46
N GLN A 44 -4.43 19.38 11.10
CA GLN A 44 -3.47 18.48 10.43
C GLN A 44 -4.05 17.66 9.27
N ASN A 45 -5.32 17.26 9.37
CA ASN A 45 -5.99 16.43 8.36
C ASN A 45 -6.70 17.25 7.26
N ARG A 46 -6.68 18.60 7.34
CA ARG A 46 -7.46 19.49 6.48
C ARG A 46 -6.62 20.11 5.37
N TYR A 47 -7.23 20.29 4.21
CA TYR A 47 -6.67 21.14 3.15
C TYR A 47 -7.75 22.05 2.56
N THR A 48 -7.29 23.15 1.93
CA THR A 48 -8.11 24.06 1.14
C THR A 48 -7.52 24.16 -0.26
N LEU A 49 -8.35 24.06 -1.28
CA LEU A 49 -7.99 24.24 -2.68
C LEU A 49 -8.81 25.38 -3.27
N SER A 50 -8.14 26.41 -3.77
CA SER A 50 -8.76 27.54 -4.46
C SER A 50 -8.21 27.61 -5.88
N ILE A 51 -9.10 27.61 -6.87
CA ILE A 51 -8.79 27.77 -8.30
C ILE A 51 -9.43 29.08 -8.76
N MET A 52 -8.58 30.07 -9.02
CA MET A 52 -8.98 31.40 -9.47
C MET A 52 -8.24 31.76 -10.77
N PRO A 53 -8.74 32.73 -11.55
CA PRO A 53 -8.08 33.12 -12.81
C PRO A 53 -6.61 33.49 -12.66
N GLU A 54 -6.22 34.02 -11.50
CA GLU A 54 -4.86 34.52 -11.24
C GLU A 54 -3.91 33.41 -10.76
N CYS A 55 -4.41 32.37 -10.06
CA CYS A 55 -3.58 31.29 -9.50
C CYS A 55 -4.42 30.13 -8.98
N ILE A 56 -3.76 28.98 -8.82
CA ILE A 56 -4.25 27.85 -8.06
C ILE A 56 -3.52 27.84 -6.72
N THR A 57 -4.26 27.75 -5.61
CA THR A 57 -3.67 27.71 -4.27
C THR A 57 -4.15 26.49 -3.53
N LEU A 58 -3.23 25.62 -3.11
CA LEU A 58 -3.48 24.46 -2.25
C LEU A 58 -2.73 24.64 -0.94
N LYS A 59 -3.45 24.80 0.18
CA LYS A 59 -2.92 24.88 1.54
C LYS A 59 -3.38 23.68 2.35
N ALA A 60 -2.52 23.14 3.16
CA ALA A 60 -2.84 21.95 3.96
C ALA A 60 -2.17 22.00 5.33
N GLY A 61 -2.80 21.42 6.36
CA GLY A 61 -2.28 21.39 7.72
C GLY A 61 -1.12 20.42 7.94
N SER A 62 -0.91 19.49 7.00
CA SER A 62 0.19 18.51 7.03
C SER A 62 0.60 18.08 5.63
N ASP A 63 1.72 17.33 5.53
CA ASP A 63 2.17 16.72 4.27
C ASP A 63 1.14 15.69 3.74
N GLU A 64 0.49 14.90 4.63
CA GLU A 64 -0.58 13.96 4.24
C GLU A 64 -1.78 14.71 3.65
N ALA A 65 -2.24 15.75 4.32
CA ALA A 65 -3.34 16.56 3.83
C ALA A 65 -2.99 17.27 2.51
N LEU A 66 -1.73 17.70 2.32
CA LEU A 66 -1.25 18.25 1.07
C LEU A 66 -1.29 17.22 -0.07
N CYS A 67 -0.84 16.00 0.20
CA CYS A 67 -0.94 14.88 -0.74
C CYS A 67 -2.41 14.66 -1.17
N ASN A 68 -3.32 14.59 -0.20
CA ASN A 68 -4.77 14.42 -0.45
C ASN A 68 -5.33 15.55 -1.32
N GLY A 69 -4.93 16.79 -1.06
CA GLY A 69 -5.34 17.95 -1.85
C GLY A 69 -4.80 17.91 -3.29
N VAL A 70 -3.56 17.46 -3.48
CA VAL A 70 -2.98 17.25 -4.82
C VAL A 70 -3.78 16.19 -5.58
N GLN A 71 -4.19 15.09 -4.93
CA GLN A 71 -5.03 14.08 -5.57
C GLN A 71 -6.38 14.64 -6.00
N THR A 72 -7.00 15.52 -5.18
CA THR A 72 -8.23 16.20 -5.57
C THR A 72 -8.04 17.12 -6.77
N LEU A 73 -6.96 17.91 -6.79
CA LEU A 73 -6.63 18.77 -7.93
C LEU A 73 -6.37 17.94 -9.19
N CYS A 74 -5.65 16.83 -9.08
CA CYS A 74 -5.40 15.91 -10.21
C CYS A 74 -6.71 15.31 -10.75
N GLN A 75 -7.63 14.89 -9.90
CA GLN A 75 -8.94 14.40 -10.34
C GLN A 75 -9.78 15.49 -11.02
N TYR A 76 -9.65 16.73 -10.56
CA TYR A 76 -10.33 17.87 -11.18
C TYR A 76 -9.76 18.19 -12.58
N ILE A 77 -8.44 18.17 -12.72
CA ILE A 77 -7.75 18.34 -14.00
C ILE A 77 -8.13 17.22 -14.99
N GLU A 78 -8.20 15.97 -14.53
CA GLU A 78 -8.63 14.83 -15.36
C GLU A 78 -10.02 15.04 -15.97
N GLN A 79 -10.95 15.63 -15.19
CA GLN A 79 -12.32 15.86 -15.64
C GLN A 79 -12.47 17.07 -16.57
N HIS A 80 -11.62 18.08 -16.43
CA HIS A 80 -11.76 19.38 -17.11
C HIS A 80 -10.67 19.69 -18.14
N GLY A 81 -9.55 18.94 -18.11
CA GLY A 81 -8.42 19.21 -19.01
C GLY A 81 -7.69 20.51 -18.67
N ALA A 82 -7.31 21.25 -19.68
CA ALA A 82 -6.49 22.47 -19.55
C ALA A 82 -7.28 23.72 -19.08
N VAL A 83 -8.61 23.68 -19.09
CA VAL A 83 -9.46 24.83 -18.71
C VAL A 83 -10.25 24.45 -17.45
N LEU A 84 -9.75 24.91 -16.32
CA LEU A 84 -10.35 24.62 -15.02
C LEU A 84 -11.38 25.69 -14.64
N PRO A 85 -12.65 25.33 -14.39
CA PRO A 85 -13.61 26.22 -13.76
C PRO A 85 -13.10 26.73 -12.41
N ALA A 86 -13.39 27.98 -12.06
CA ALA A 86 -13.07 28.52 -10.75
C ALA A 86 -13.88 27.79 -9.66
N LEU A 87 -13.21 27.44 -8.54
CA LEU A 87 -13.85 26.80 -7.40
C LEU A 87 -13.07 27.03 -6.11
N GLU A 88 -13.72 26.77 -4.99
CA GLU A 88 -13.13 26.65 -3.67
C GLU A 88 -13.58 25.34 -3.02
N ILE A 89 -12.63 24.58 -2.47
CA ILE A 89 -12.84 23.33 -1.74
C ILE A 89 -12.17 23.46 -0.37
N GLU A 90 -12.86 23.07 0.67
CA GLU A 90 -12.31 22.70 1.95
C GLU A 90 -12.69 21.26 2.25
N ASP A 91 -11.69 20.38 2.53
CA ASP A 91 -11.95 18.96 2.66
C ASP A 91 -11.02 18.29 3.69
N TRP A 92 -11.50 17.22 4.29
CA TRP A 92 -10.78 16.38 5.24
C TRP A 92 -11.41 14.98 5.27
N PRO A 93 -10.66 13.91 5.64
CA PRO A 93 -11.22 12.58 5.77
C PRO A 93 -12.07 12.45 7.05
N ASP A 94 -13.31 11.97 6.92
CA ASP A 94 -14.18 11.64 8.05
C ASP A 94 -13.72 10.34 8.76
N LEU A 95 -13.13 9.40 8.01
CA LEU A 95 -12.58 8.16 8.53
C LEU A 95 -11.05 8.25 8.63
N ALA A 96 -10.51 8.08 9.83
CA ALA A 96 -9.08 8.14 10.07
C ALA A 96 -8.32 7.01 9.34
N ASN A 97 -8.88 5.79 9.32
CA ASN A 97 -8.31 4.63 8.64
C ASN A 97 -9.18 4.26 7.42
N ARG A 98 -8.56 4.27 6.25
CA ARG A 98 -9.17 3.91 4.97
C ARG A 98 -8.30 2.82 4.35
N GLY A 99 -8.70 1.58 4.59
CA GLY A 99 -7.88 0.41 4.29
C GLY A 99 -8.26 -0.31 3.00
N TYR A 100 -7.25 -0.90 2.37
CA TYR A 100 -7.39 -1.89 1.30
C TYR A 100 -6.67 -3.18 1.68
N TYR A 101 -7.30 -4.31 1.43
CA TYR A 101 -6.75 -5.64 1.69
C TYR A 101 -6.60 -6.40 0.39
N GLN A 102 -5.38 -6.85 0.08
CA GLN A 102 -5.08 -7.53 -1.17
C GLN A 102 -4.56 -8.94 -0.91
N ASP A 103 -5.21 -9.93 -1.49
CA ASP A 103 -4.73 -11.30 -1.49
C ASP A 103 -3.56 -11.47 -2.47
N CYS A 104 -2.41 -11.85 -1.96
CA CYS A 104 -1.20 -12.14 -2.71
C CYS A 104 -0.86 -13.64 -2.74
N SER A 105 -1.75 -14.50 -2.23
CA SER A 105 -1.48 -15.93 -2.06
C SER A 105 -2.32 -16.82 -2.96
N ARG A 106 -3.50 -16.34 -3.43
CA ARG A 106 -4.42 -17.14 -4.24
C ARG A 106 -4.34 -16.76 -5.71
N GLY A 107 -3.93 -17.73 -6.52
CA GLY A 107 -3.93 -17.64 -7.98
C GLY A 107 -2.70 -16.93 -8.58
N ARG A 108 -2.12 -15.93 -7.93
CA ARG A 108 -0.90 -15.24 -8.40
C ARG A 108 -0.24 -14.42 -7.30
N VAL A 109 1.07 -14.24 -7.43
CA VAL A 109 1.83 -13.25 -6.66
C VAL A 109 2.04 -12.02 -7.55
N PRO A 110 1.60 -10.82 -7.13
CA PRO A 110 1.81 -9.60 -7.90
C PRO A 110 3.30 -9.23 -7.94
N LYS A 111 3.77 -8.74 -9.10
CA LYS A 111 5.12 -8.16 -9.22
C LYS A 111 5.19 -6.80 -8.53
N LEU A 112 6.38 -6.41 -8.07
CA LEU A 112 6.62 -5.12 -7.40
C LEU A 112 6.13 -3.91 -8.22
N ASP A 113 6.39 -3.87 -9.53
CA ASP A 113 5.95 -2.76 -10.38
C ASP A 113 4.42 -2.63 -10.40
N TYR A 114 3.70 -3.76 -10.42
CA TYR A 114 2.24 -3.73 -10.32
C TYR A 114 1.77 -3.28 -8.94
N LEU A 115 2.43 -3.72 -7.86
CA LEU A 115 2.12 -3.26 -6.50
C LEU A 115 2.33 -1.74 -6.37
N LYS A 116 3.38 -1.18 -6.98
CA LYS A 116 3.59 0.29 -7.02
C LYS A 116 2.46 1.01 -7.78
N GLN A 117 1.98 0.46 -8.90
CA GLN A 117 0.81 1.01 -9.60
C GLN A 117 -0.45 0.97 -8.72
N VAL A 118 -0.66 -0.11 -7.97
CA VAL A 118 -1.76 -0.19 -6.99
C VAL A 118 -1.60 0.88 -5.91
N ALA A 119 -0.38 1.10 -5.37
CA ALA A 119 -0.12 2.15 -4.41
C ALA A 119 -0.44 3.55 -4.97
N ASP A 120 -0.15 3.82 -6.25
CA ASP A 120 -0.53 5.08 -6.91
C ASP A 120 -2.05 5.24 -6.99
N ILE A 121 -2.78 4.17 -7.32
CA ILE A 121 -4.24 4.16 -7.33
C ILE A 121 -4.80 4.38 -5.92
N LEU A 122 -4.27 3.70 -4.91
CA LEU A 122 -4.68 3.86 -3.52
C LEU A 122 -4.45 5.30 -3.03
N CYS A 123 -3.29 5.89 -3.34
CA CYS A 123 -2.99 7.29 -3.07
C CYS A 123 -4.01 8.23 -3.74
N ARG A 124 -4.34 7.99 -5.01
CA ARG A 124 -5.33 8.76 -5.77
C ARG A 124 -6.70 8.80 -5.09
N TYR A 125 -7.10 7.69 -4.47
CA TYR A 125 -8.36 7.58 -3.73
C TYR A 125 -8.21 7.84 -2.22
N LYS A 126 -7.08 8.42 -1.79
CA LYS A 126 -6.81 8.82 -0.40
C LYS A 126 -6.88 7.64 0.58
N ILE A 127 -6.62 6.43 0.13
CA ILE A 127 -6.46 5.24 0.98
C ILE A 127 -5.13 5.37 1.71
N ASN A 128 -5.13 5.20 3.03
CA ASN A 128 -3.94 5.40 3.86
C ASN A 128 -3.47 4.14 4.60
N GLN A 129 -4.06 2.99 4.31
CA GLN A 129 -3.66 1.72 4.90
C GLN A 129 -3.80 0.60 3.88
N TRP A 130 -2.76 -0.23 3.72
CA TRP A 130 -2.77 -1.34 2.79
C TRP A 130 -2.19 -2.59 3.45
N GLN A 131 -2.93 -3.72 3.35
CA GLN A 131 -2.49 -5.02 3.84
C GLN A 131 -2.29 -5.97 2.66
N LEU A 132 -1.12 -6.60 2.58
CA LEU A 132 -0.84 -7.70 1.67
C LEU A 132 -1.06 -9.01 2.41
N TYR A 133 -2.09 -9.75 2.05
CA TYR A 133 -2.34 -11.05 2.64
C TYR A 133 -1.36 -12.08 2.10
N ILE A 134 -0.53 -12.62 2.97
CA ILE A 134 0.52 -13.61 2.69
C ILE A 134 0.24 -14.91 3.45
N GLU A 135 0.33 -16.04 2.74
CA GLU A 135 0.38 -17.39 3.31
C GLU A 135 1.82 -17.92 3.19
N HIS A 136 2.25 -18.27 2.00
CA HIS A 136 3.55 -18.85 1.65
C HIS A 136 4.32 -18.01 0.61
N THR A 137 3.74 -16.93 0.15
CA THR A 137 4.19 -16.15 -1.02
C THR A 137 5.16 -15.02 -0.66
N TYR A 138 5.81 -15.13 0.48
CA TYR A 138 7.04 -14.43 0.83
C TYR A 138 8.20 -15.44 0.84
N LEU A 139 9.40 -15.00 0.50
CA LEU A 139 10.62 -15.83 0.39
C LEU A 139 11.18 -16.18 1.77
N PHE A 140 10.41 -16.91 2.60
CA PHE A 140 10.88 -17.40 3.90
C PHE A 140 12.09 -18.31 3.75
N ARG A 141 13.11 -18.12 4.59
CA ARG A 141 14.39 -18.81 4.50
C ARG A 141 14.29 -20.33 4.51
N ASP A 142 13.47 -20.87 5.41
CA ASP A 142 13.42 -22.30 5.67
C ASP A 142 12.19 -22.99 5.08
N LEU A 143 11.42 -22.30 4.23
CA LEU A 143 10.20 -22.79 3.62
C LEU A 143 10.29 -23.00 2.11
N SER A 144 11.47 -23.37 1.59
CA SER A 144 11.68 -23.52 0.14
C SER A 144 10.76 -24.56 -0.51
N GLU A 145 10.34 -25.59 0.21
CA GLU A 145 9.36 -26.56 -0.30
C GLU A 145 7.97 -25.95 -0.53
N ALA A 146 7.60 -24.93 0.26
CA ALA A 146 6.29 -24.29 0.17
C ALA A 146 6.21 -23.29 -1.00
N TRP A 147 7.28 -22.56 -1.30
CA TRP A 147 7.26 -21.47 -2.28
C TRP A 147 8.01 -21.73 -3.59
N ARG A 148 8.78 -22.85 -3.72
CA ARG A 148 9.65 -23.11 -4.88
C ARG A 148 8.94 -23.19 -6.24
N GLU A 149 7.63 -23.45 -6.26
CA GLU A 149 6.82 -23.48 -7.48
C GLU A 149 6.11 -22.15 -7.77
N ASP A 150 6.30 -21.14 -6.90
CA ASP A 150 5.72 -19.82 -6.99
C ASP A 150 6.82 -18.75 -7.24
N THR A 151 6.42 -17.50 -7.32
CA THR A 151 7.31 -16.35 -7.41
C THR A 151 7.10 -15.47 -6.18
N PRO A 152 7.59 -15.89 -4.99
CA PRO A 152 7.34 -15.19 -3.74
C PRO A 152 7.98 -13.79 -3.74
N LEU A 153 7.37 -12.87 -2.99
CA LEU A 153 7.96 -11.56 -2.75
C LEU A 153 9.21 -11.69 -1.89
N THR A 154 10.26 -10.98 -2.24
CA THR A 154 11.51 -10.92 -1.50
C THR A 154 11.47 -9.85 -0.40
N ALA A 155 12.36 -9.95 0.59
CA ALA A 155 12.51 -8.93 1.63
C ALA A 155 12.83 -7.54 1.01
N GLN A 156 13.66 -7.50 -0.03
CA GLN A 156 13.99 -6.26 -0.72
C GLN A 156 12.76 -5.63 -1.38
N GLU A 157 11.93 -6.42 -2.05
CA GLU A 157 10.70 -5.93 -2.70
C GLU A 157 9.69 -5.41 -1.68
N ILE A 158 9.54 -6.08 -0.54
CA ILE A 158 8.66 -5.62 0.55
C ILE A 158 9.15 -4.28 1.12
N MET A 159 10.44 -4.15 1.44
CA MET A 159 11.01 -2.90 1.96
C MET A 159 10.91 -1.75 0.95
N GLU A 160 11.14 -2.03 -0.34
CA GLU A 160 11.00 -1.03 -1.40
C GLU A 160 9.55 -0.60 -1.59
N LEU A 161 8.60 -1.53 -1.46
CA LEU A 161 7.18 -1.20 -1.49
C LEU A 161 6.76 -0.39 -0.26
N ASP A 162 7.28 -0.72 0.93
CA ASP A 162 7.01 0.01 2.16
C ASP A 162 7.50 1.47 2.08
N ASP A 163 8.72 1.69 1.53
CA ASP A 163 9.24 3.03 1.23
C ASP A 163 8.34 3.78 0.24
N TYR A 164 7.90 3.10 -0.81
CA TYR A 164 7.05 3.67 -1.84
C TYR A 164 5.68 4.07 -1.32
N CYS A 165 5.08 3.23 -0.46
CA CYS A 165 3.82 3.50 0.22
C CYS A 165 3.96 4.65 1.23
N ALA A 166 5.02 4.65 2.05
CA ALA A 166 5.26 5.69 3.06
C ALA A 166 5.38 7.09 2.42
N ALA A 167 6.03 7.20 1.25
CA ALA A 167 6.13 8.46 0.50
C ALA A 167 4.76 8.97 0.02
N ARG A 168 3.73 8.11 -0.01
CA ARG A 168 2.34 8.40 -0.41
C ARG A 168 1.36 8.45 0.76
N HIS A 169 1.88 8.44 1.99
CA HIS A 169 1.09 8.38 3.22
C HIS A 169 0.20 7.13 3.31
N ILE A 170 0.65 6.02 2.75
CA ILE A 170 0.03 4.72 2.88
C ILE A 170 0.86 3.89 3.87
N GLU A 171 0.25 3.47 4.97
CA GLU A 171 0.85 2.51 5.89
C GLU A 171 0.72 1.11 5.29
N LEU A 172 1.85 0.50 4.92
CA LEU A 172 1.87 -0.90 4.50
C LEU A 172 1.89 -1.78 5.76
N VAL A 173 0.80 -2.51 5.99
CA VAL A 173 0.61 -3.32 7.21
C VAL A 173 0.94 -4.78 6.91
N PRO A 174 1.82 -5.44 7.69
CA PRO A 174 2.09 -6.86 7.54
C PRO A 174 0.83 -7.69 7.81
N SER A 175 0.58 -8.69 6.98
CA SER A 175 -0.51 -9.65 7.18
C SER A 175 -0.01 -11.04 6.79
N LEU A 176 0.01 -11.95 7.75
CA LEU A 176 0.55 -13.29 7.61
C LEU A 176 -0.41 -14.31 8.22
N SER A 177 -0.66 -15.41 7.51
CA SER A 177 -1.39 -16.55 8.07
C SER A 177 -0.51 -17.30 9.08
N THR A 178 -1.02 -17.46 10.30
CA THR A 178 -0.28 -18.04 11.43
C THR A 178 -0.96 -19.23 12.11
N PHE A 179 -2.18 -19.56 11.68
CA PHE A 179 -2.96 -20.64 12.28
C PHE A 179 -3.69 -21.48 11.21
N GLY A 180 -4.66 -20.90 10.51
CA GLY A 180 -5.33 -21.50 9.37
C GLY A 180 -4.75 -20.99 8.04
N HIS A 181 -5.27 -21.50 6.92
CA HIS A 181 -4.79 -21.14 5.57
C HIS A 181 -3.30 -21.43 5.33
N MET A 182 -2.80 -22.52 5.94
CA MET A 182 -1.38 -22.88 5.87
C MET A 182 -1.14 -24.11 4.99
N TYR A 183 -2.05 -24.42 4.06
CA TYR A 183 -1.96 -25.59 3.20
C TYR A 183 -0.57 -25.77 2.57
N ARG A 184 -0.06 -24.75 1.86
CA ARG A 184 1.21 -24.83 1.14
C ARG A 184 2.41 -25.07 2.06
N ILE A 185 2.32 -24.61 3.30
CA ILE A 185 3.37 -24.80 4.32
C ILE A 185 3.22 -26.17 4.96
N LEU A 186 2.05 -26.49 5.49
CA LEU A 186 1.81 -27.70 6.29
C LEU A 186 1.65 -28.96 5.44
N SER A 187 1.58 -28.87 4.12
CA SER A 187 1.66 -30.02 3.20
C SER A 187 3.08 -30.36 2.76
N THR A 188 4.09 -29.62 3.22
CA THR A 188 5.50 -29.94 2.93
C THR A 188 6.01 -31.04 3.86
N LYS A 189 7.03 -31.78 3.42
CA LYS A 189 7.67 -32.80 4.25
C LYS A 189 8.35 -32.20 5.49
N THR A 190 8.83 -30.97 5.36
CA THR A 190 9.49 -30.24 6.45
C THR A 190 8.53 -29.81 7.55
N CYS A 191 7.26 -29.49 7.21
CA CYS A 191 6.31 -28.88 8.14
C CYS A 191 5.05 -29.75 8.43
N CYS A 192 4.89 -30.92 7.80
CA CYS A 192 3.69 -31.76 7.98
C CYS A 192 3.45 -32.18 9.45
N ASP A 193 4.49 -32.37 10.24
CA ASP A 193 4.38 -32.70 11.66
C ASP A 193 3.79 -31.57 12.51
N LEU A 194 3.76 -30.35 12.00
CA LEU A 194 3.11 -29.18 12.63
C LEU A 194 1.61 -29.10 12.33
N CYS A 195 1.10 -29.92 11.39
CA CYS A 195 -0.31 -29.92 11.02
C CYS A 195 -1.16 -30.64 12.04
N GLU A 196 -2.40 -30.16 12.25
CA GLU A 196 -3.39 -30.87 13.08
C GLU A 196 -3.83 -32.17 12.44
N LEU A 197 -3.81 -32.26 11.11
CA LEU A 197 -4.15 -33.47 10.37
C LEU A 197 -2.94 -34.38 10.16
N PRO A 198 -2.99 -35.64 10.57
CA PRO A 198 -1.94 -36.61 10.24
C PRO A 198 -1.85 -36.83 8.72
N ASP A 199 -0.64 -37.11 8.25
CA ASP A 199 -0.34 -37.35 6.82
C ASP A 199 -0.76 -36.17 5.89
N SER A 200 -0.69 -34.93 6.40
CA SER A 200 -1.13 -33.73 5.67
C SER A 200 -0.43 -33.55 4.31
N GLU A 201 0.79 -34.05 4.16
CA GLU A 201 1.56 -34.04 2.91
C GLU A 201 0.98 -34.92 1.81
N LYS A 202 0.09 -35.86 2.17
CA LYS A 202 -0.61 -36.77 1.25
C LYS A 202 -2.00 -36.26 0.85
N ILE A 203 -2.50 -35.22 1.51
CA ILE A 203 -3.85 -34.69 1.28
C ILE A 203 -3.77 -33.66 0.16
N PRO A 204 -4.44 -33.88 -1.00
CA PRO A 204 -4.41 -32.95 -2.11
C PRO A 204 -5.17 -31.68 -1.78
N PHE A 205 -4.76 -30.57 -2.41
CA PHE A 205 -5.47 -29.30 -2.32
C PHE A 205 -6.92 -29.44 -2.81
N SER A 206 -7.85 -28.87 -2.05
CA SER A 206 -9.25 -28.77 -2.43
C SER A 206 -9.77 -27.36 -2.16
N TYR A 207 -10.36 -26.71 -3.17
CA TYR A 207 -11.00 -25.40 -2.99
C TYR A 207 -12.12 -25.42 -1.96
N THR A 208 -12.87 -26.51 -1.88
CA THR A 208 -13.99 -26.68 -0.95
C THR A 208 -13.52 -26.73 0.50
N TYR A 209 -12.35 -27.30 0.72
CA TYR A 209 -11.82 -27.57 2.07
C TYR A 209 -10.52 -26.82 2.37
N ALA A 210 -10.02 -26.00 1.44
CA ALA A 210 -8.73 -25.34 1.55
C ALA A 210 -8.54 -24.54 2.86
N GLY A 211 -9.61 -23.95 3.39
CA GLY A 211 -9.59 -23.23 4.65
C GLY A 211 -9.64 -24.13 5.90
N ASN A 212 -10.00 -25.40 5.76
CA ASN A 212 -10.27 -26.30 6.89
C ASN A 212 -9.23 -27.41 7.08
N HIS A 213 -8.41 -27.69 6.05
CA HIS A 213 -7.60 -28.89 6.04
C HIS A 213 -6.21 -28.75 6.66
N HIS A 214 -5.60 -27.59 6.60
CA HIS A 214 -4.21 -27.40 7.02
C HIS A 214 -4.14 -26.28 8.04
N THR A 215 -4.52 -26.66 9.26
CA THR A 215 -4.47 -25.83 10.45
C THR A 215 -3.28 -26.28 11.30
N LEU A 216 -2.60 -25.32 11.89
CA LEU A 216 -1.49 -25.57 12.79
C LEU A 216 -1.97 -26.32 14.03
N ASN A 217 -1.26 -27.38 14.42
CA ASN A 217 -1.53 -28.14 15.63
C ASN A 217 -1.05 -27.38 16.87
N VAL A 218 -1.96 -26.70 17.55
CA VAL A 218 -1.64 -25.90 18.76
C VAL A 218 -1.19 -26.76 19.95
N SER A 219 -1.41 -28.07 19.91
CA SER A 219 -0.92 -29.00 20.93
C SER A 219 0.51 -29.46 20.67
N ASN A 220 1.06 -29.20 19.48
CA ASN A 220 2.45 -29.47 19.18
C ASN A 220 3.34 -28.40 19.85
N PRO A 221 4.33 -28.78 20.70
CA PRO A 221 5.17 -27.82 21.41
C PRO A 221 6.02 -26.94 20.50
N ASP A 222 6.32 -27.38 19.26
CA ASP A 222 7.14 -26.66 18.30
C ASP A 222 6.33 -25.63 17.48
N ALA A 223 5.00 -25.75 17.45
CA ALA A 223 4.11 -24.91 16.66
C ALA A 223 4.27 -23.40 16.99
N LEU A 224 4.33 -23.06 18.26
CA LEU A 224 4.50 -21.66 18.69
C LEU A 224 5.86 -21.08 18.28
N GLY A 225 6.92 -21.90 18.40
CA GLY A 225 8.27 -21.51 17.96
C GLY A 225 8.32 -21.25 16.47
N PHE A 226 7.70 -22.12 15.69
CA PHE A 226 7.57 -21.98 14.25
C PHE A 226 6.89 -20.67 13.85
N VAL A 227 5.71 -20.38 14.40
CA VAL A 227 4.96 -19.15 14.08
C VAL A 227 5.75 -17.90 14.47
N LYS A 228 6.39 -17.90 15.64
CA LYS A 228 7.26 -16.79 16.06
C LYS A 228 8.39 -16.56 15.06
N GLY A 229 9.02 -17.62 14.56
CA GLY A 229 10.06 -17.53 13.55
C GLY A 229 9.57 -16.84 12.25
N LEU A 230 8.38 -17.18 11.79
CA LEU A 230 7.78 -16.51 10.61
C LEU A 230 7.52 -15.03 10.87
N ILE A 231 6.99 -14.69 12.03
CA ILE A 231 6.72 -13.29 12.42
C ILE A 231 8.03 -12.51 12.57
N ASP A 232 9.03 -13.08 13.23
CA ASP A 232 10.34 -12.44 13.46
C ASP A 232 11.11 -12.20 12.16
N GLU A 233 10.89 -13.03 11.12
CA GLU A 233 11.47 -12.84 9.80
C GLU A 233 10.71 -11.79 8.97
N TYR A 234 9.38 -11.78 9.02
CA TYR A 234 8.55 -10.98 8.12
C TYR A 234 8.26 -9.57 8.65
N ARG A 235 7.85 -9.43 9.91
CA ARG A 235 7.44 -8.16 10.52
C ARG A 235 8.49 -7.04 10.44
N PRO A 236 9.80 -7.30 10.65
CA PRO A 236 10.81 -6.24 10.62
C PRO A 236 10.98 -5.53 9.28
N LEU A 237 10.41 -6.06 8.19
CA LEU A 237 10.46 -5.48 6.86
C LEU A 237 9.55 -4.24 6.71
N PHE A 238 8.67 -4.00 7.67
CA PHE A 238 7.64 -2.96 7.64
C PHE A 238 7.88 -1.89 8.70
N ARG A 239 7.56 -0.64 8.35
CA ARG A 239 7.52 0.48 9.29
C ARG A 239 6.29 0.46 10.18
N SER A 240 5.21 -0.20 9.75
CA SER A 240 3.97 -0.31 10.51
C SER A 240 4.21 -0.88 11.90
N SER A 241 3.54 -0.32 12.89
CA SER A 241 3.51 -0.82 14.26
C SER A 241 2.32 -1.75 14.56
N LYS A 242 1.46 -1.94 13.56
CA LYS A 242 0.28 -2.80 13.63
C LYS A 242 0.61 -4.24 13.32
#